data_5372cf061076721845255bc9f7fe0d6b
#
_entry.id   5372cf061076721845255bc9f7fe0d6b
#
_cell.length_a   1.000
_cell.length_b   1.000
_cell.length_c   1.000
_cell.angle_alpha   90.00
_cell.angle_beta   90.00
_cell.angle_gamma   90.00
#
_symmetry.space_group_name_H-M   'P 1'
#
loop_
_entity.id
_entity.type
_entity.pdbx_description
1 polymer ?
#
loop_
_entity_poly.entity_id
_entity_poly.type
_entity_poly.pdbx_seq_one_letter_code
_entity_poly.pdbx_strand_id
1 'polypeptide(L)'
;MTRKISVEACEALMNCRTYRKSNTRVFKMSFIPDGDVCWSMSLFGNVIANYIWRQDTYPVHFQLYICDGGWKSVTTKERLNALPNVHIYQKDYQWYLNDKKWNGNSTRIITPAEELIGQTTKELEEARQISHMEKVQSAYEKLRSKSI
;
A
#
# COMPACT_ATOMS: atom_id res chain seq x y z
N MET A 1 20.63 10.75 8.72
CA MET A 1 21.17 9.38 8.59
C MET A 1 20.17 8.38 9.19
N THR A 2 19.78 7.38 8.44
CA THR A 2 18.84 6.37 8.91
C THR A 2 19.55 5.37 9.81
N ARG A 3 18.97 5.07 10.97
CA ARG A 3 19.56 4.11 11.90
C ARG A 3 19.53 2.69 11.32
N LYS A 4 20.56 1.91 11.65
CA LYS A 4 20.70 0.53 11.22
C LYS A 4 19.48 -0.33 11.56
N ILE A 5 18.90 -0.16 12.76
CA ILE A 5 17.69 -0.87 13.20
C ILE A 5 16.52 -0.58 12.25
N SER A 6 16.37 0.68 11.82
CA SER A 6 15.29 1.05 10.90
C SER A 6 15.43 0.33 9.56
N VAL A 7 16.63 0.30 8.99
CA VAL A 7 16.92 -0.38 7.73
C VAL A 7 16.68 -1.89 7.86
N GLU A 8 17.23 -2.52 8.90
CA GLU A 8 17.09 -3.96 9.10
C GLU A 8 15.64 -4.38 9.33
N ALA A 9 14.89 -3.63 10.15
CA ALA A 9 13.50 -3.93 10.43
C ALA A 9 12.63 -3.78 9.18
N CYS A 10 12.84 -2.73 8.40
CA CYS A 10 12.08 -2.50 7.18
C CYS A 10 12.39 -3.57 6.11
N GLU A 11 13.65 -3.97 5.98
CA GLU A 11 14.03 -5.08 5.10
C GLU A 11 13.34 -6.38 5.53
N ALA A 12 13.31 -6.66 6.83
CA ALA A 12 12.64 -7.86 7.35
C ALA A 12 11.14 -7.83 7.04
N LEU A 13 10.48 -6.68 7.23
CA LEU A 13 9.07 -6.52 6.94
C LEU A 13 8.78 -6.74 5.45
N MET A 14 9.53 -6.09 4.58
CA MET A 14 9.31 -6.18 3.13
C MET A 14 9.68 -7.56 2.56
N ASN A 15 10.50 -8.34 3.25
CA ASN A 15 10.87 -9.69 2.86
C ASN A 15 10.15 -10.77 3.68
N CYS A 16 9.16 -10.39 4.47
CA CYS A 16 8.34 -11.30 5.28
C CYS A 16 9.21 -12.18 6.19
N ARG A 17 10.12 -11.57 6.93
CA ARG A 17 11.00 -12.25 7.87
C ARG A 17 10.81 -11.71 9.28
N THR A 18 10.97 -12.56 10.27
CA THR A 18 10.96 -12.13 11.67
C THR A 18 12.21 -11.34 12.01
N TYR A 19 12.03 -10.34 12.87
CA TYR A 19 13.12 -9.48 13.34
C TYR A 19 12.81 -9.02 14.76
N ARG A 20 13.85 -8.95 15.57
CA ARG A 20 13.70 -8.42 16.94
C ARG A 20 15.03 -7.82 17.37
N LYS A 21 15.02 -6.53 17.67
CA LYS A 21 16.17 -5.83 18.23
C LYS A 21 15.73 -4.60 18.99
N SER A 22 16.16 -4.49 20.26
CA SER A 22 15.80 -3.38 21.12
C SER A 22 14.27 -3.21 21.23
N ASN A 23 13.74 -2.07 20.83
CA ASN A 23 12.32 -1.71 20.91
C ASN A 23 11.52 -2.07 19.65
N THR A 24 12.16 -2.70 18.66
CA THR A 24 11.56 -2.93 17.33
C THR A 24 11.45 -4.42 17.05
N ARG A 25 10.28 -4.81 16.54
CA ARG A 25 9.98 -6.20 16.24
C ARG A 25 9.20 -6.30 14.94
N VAL A 26 9.54 -7.31 14.11
CA VAL A 26 8.76 -7.69 12.92
C VAL A 26 8.28 -9.12 13.11
N PHE A 27 7.00 -9.36 12.90
CA PHE A 27 6.39 -10.65 13.16
C PHE A 27 5.21 -10.91 12.24
N LYS A 28 4.87 -12.19 12.06
CA LYS A 28 3.69 -12.61 11.31
C LYS A 28 2.48 -12.65 12.23
N MET A 29 1.39 -12.03 11.80
CA MET A 29 0.12 -12.07 12.53
C MET A 29 -0.53 -13.44 12.41
N SER A 30 -1.05 -13.97 13.52
CA SER A 30 -1.54 -15.34 13.61
C SER A 30 -3.00 -15.53 13.18
N PHE A 31 -3.80 -14.49 13.17
CA PHE A 31 -5.25 -14.60 12.94
C PHE A 31 -5.70 -13.64 11.86
N ILE A 32 -5.64 -14.09 10.60
CA ILE A 32 -6.18 -13.33 9.49
C ILE A 32 -7.08 -14.27 8.68
N PRO A 33 -8.35 -13.89 8.45
CA PRO A 33 -9.27 -14.73 7.70
C PRO A 33 -8.94 -14.77 6.20
N ASP A 34 -9.51 -15.77 5.50
CA ASP A 34 -9.55 -15.84 4.03
C ASP A 34 -8.21 -16.01 3.30
N GLY A 35 -7.20 -16.58 3.95
CA GLY A 35 -5.92 -16.87 3.32
C GLY A 35 -5.01 -15.68 3.14
N ASP A 36 -5.39 -14.51 3.64
CA ASP A 36 -4.53 -13.34 3.66
C ASP A 36 -3.38 -13.54 4.67
N VAL A 37 -2.23 -12.92 4.39
CA VAL A 37 -1.05 -12.99 5.25
C VAL A 37 -0.62 -11.59 5.63
N CYS A 38 -0.46 -11.32 6.92
CA CYS A 38 -0.04 -10.00 7.40
C CYS A 38 1.26 -10.13 8.20
N TRP A 39 2.23 -9.30 7.83
CA TRP A 39 3.44 -9.06 8.58
C TRP A 39 3.37 -7.68 9.22
N SER A 40 3.75 -7.58 10.48
CA SER A 40 3.62 -6.33 11.22
C SER A 40 4.96 -5.92 11.82
N MET A 41 5.18 -4.61 11.87
CA MET A 41 6.30 -4.00 12.59
C MET A 41 5.76 -3.28 13.81
N SER A 42 6.30 -3.57 14.98
CA SER A 42 5.96 -2.87 16.21
C SER A 42 7.15 -2.08 16.75
N LEU A 43 6.84 -0.96 17.38
CA LEU A 43 7.78 -0.12 18.11
C LEU A 43 7.26 0.04 19.53
N PHE A 44 8.06 -0.38 20.52
CA PHE A 44 7.64 -0.44 21.93
C PHE A 44 6.31 -1.20 22.14
N GLY A 45 6.10 -2.28 21.36
CA GLY A 45 4.88 -3.08 21.45
C GLY A 45 3.69 -2.54 20.67
N ASN A 46 3.77 -1.36 20.08
CA ASN A 46 2.68 -0.78 19.28
C ASN A 46 2.96 -0.96 17.79
N VAL A 47 2.01 -1.52 17.08
CA VAL A 47 2.14 -1.75 15.63
C VAL A 47 2.13 -0.42 14.91
N ILE A 48 3.14 -0.19 14.06
CA ILE A 48 3.27 1.03 13.25
C ILE A 48 3.22 0.75 11.74
N ALA A 49 3.39 -0.50 11.32
CA ALA A 49 3.33 -0.87 9.91
C ALA A 49 2.77 -2.27 9.74
N ASN A 50 1.99 -2.47 8.68
CA ASN A 50 1.46 -3.76 8.28
C ASN A 50 1.71 -3.96 6.80
N TYR A 51 2.32 -5.09 6.45
CA TYR A 51 2.54 -5.50 5.07
C TYR A 51 1.67 -6.72 4.82
N ILE A 52 0.59 -6.53 4.07
CA ILE A 52 -0.48 -7.51 3.92
C ILE A 52 -0.49 -8.07 2.50
N TRP A 53 -0.39 -9.40 2.39
CA TRP A 53 -0.68 -10.09 1.14
C TRP A 53 -2.15 -10.47 1.12
N ARG A 54 -2.89 -10.00 0.11
CA ARG A 54 -4.31 -10.29 -0.06
C ARG A 54 -4.52 -11.14 -1.29
N GLN A 55 -5.24 -12.23 -1.12
CA GLN A 55 -5.50 -13.18 -2.20
C GLN A 55 -6.40 -12.60 -3.29
N ASP A 56 -7.34 -11.75 -2.93
CA ASP A 56 -8.38 -11.23 -3.84
C ASP A 56 -8.03 -9.88 -4.48
N THR A 57 -6.85 -9.30 -4.22
CA THR A 57 -6.43 -8.04 -4.84
C THR A 57 -5.44 -8.30 -5.97
N TYR A 58 -5.94 -8.41 -7.19
CA TYR A 58 -5.14 -8.61 -8.38
C TYR A 58 -5.07 -7.31 -9.19
N PRO A 59 -3.95 -6.95 -9.83
CA PRO A 59 -2.69 -7.68 -9.94
C PRO A 59 -1.70 -7.46 -8.79
N VAL A 60 -1.98 -6.55 -7.88
CA VAL A 60 -1.10 -6.22 -6.75
C VAL A 60 -1.66 -6.82 -5.47
N HIS A 61 -1.04 -7.92 -5.02
CA HIS A 61 -1.48 -8.62 -3.81
C HIS A 61 -0.96 -7.98 -2.53
N PHE A 62 0.23 -7.38 -2.55
CA PHE A 62 0.83 -6.78 -1.36
C PHE A 62 0.37 -5.34 -1.15
N GLN A 63 0.00 -5.02 0.08
CA GLN A 63 -0.40 -3.68 0.48
C GLN A 63 0.34 -3.30 1.75
N LEU A 64 0.92 -2.10 1.77
CA LEU A 64 1.62 -1.56 2.93
C LEU A 64 0.76 -0.49 3.59
N TYR A 65 0.52 -0.65 4.89
CA TYR A 65 -0.19 0.32 5.72
C TYR A 65 0.74 0.79 6.83
N ILE A 66 0.68 2.06 7.15
CA ILE A 66 1.45 2.64 8.24
C ILE A 66 0.55 3.46 9.18
N CYS A 67 0.96 3.58 10.43
CA CYS A 67 0.32 4.45 11.41
C CYS A 67 1.37 4.90 12.44
N ASP A 68 1.00 5.82 13.33
CA ASP A 68 1.92 6.30 14.36
C ASP A 68 1.98 5.39 15.60
N GLY A 69 1.14 4.36 15.65
CA GLY A 69 1.06 3.46 16.79
C GLY A 69 0.45 4.10 18.04
N GLY A 70 -0.18 5.25 17.89
CA GLY A 70 -0.74 6.04 18.98
C GLY A 70 0.23 7.05 19.60
N TRP A 71 1.45 7.13 19.06
CA TRP A 71 2.48 8.01 19.62
C TRP A 71 3.35 8.62 18.50
N LYS A 72 3.27 9.93 18.34
CA LYS A 72 4.10 10.65 17.36
C LYS A 72 5.46 10.95 17.96
N SER A 73 6.47 10.15 17.61
CA SER A 73 7.84 10.32 18.09
C SER A 73 8.85 10.37 16.94
N VAL A 74 10.04 10.88 17.24
CA VAL A 74 11.18 10.90 16.30
C VAL A 74 11.51 9.48 15.87
N THR A 75 11.50 8.53 16.82
CA THR A 75 11.80 7.13 16.53
C THR A 75 10.76 6.51 15.58
N THR A 76 9.48 6.81 15.76
CA THR A 76 8.42 6.37 14.85
C THR A 76 8.70 6.87 13.43
N LYS A 77 9.02 8.16 13.27
CA LYS A 77 9.38 8.71 11.96
C LYS A 77 10.58 8.02 11.34
N GLU A 78 11.64 7.79 12.12
CA GLU A 78 12.85 7.12 11.63
C GLU A 78 12.55 5.71 11.11
N ARG A 79 11.76 4.93 11.86
CA ARG A 79 11.39 3.58 11.44
C ARG A 79 10.59 3.60 10.16
N LEU A 80 9.54 4.43 10.11
CA LEU A 80 8.65 4.50 8.96
C LEU A 80 9.34 5.07 7.72
N ASN A 81 10.22 6.05 7.89
CA ASN A 81 10.96 6.64 6.75
C ASN A 81 11.96 5.69 6.09
N ALA A 82 12.27 4.56 6.71
CA ALA A 82 13.10 3.53 6.09
C ALA A 82 12.28 2.59 5.20
N LEU A 83 10.96 2.67 5.22
CA LEU A 83 10.08 1.91 4.33
C LEU A 83 10.06 2.56 2.93
N PRO A 84 9.85 1.74 1.87
CA PRO A 84 9.78 2.30 0.53
C PRO A 84 8.57 3.23 0.37
N ASN A 85 8.78 4.33 -0.33
CA ASN A 85 7.74 5.34 -0.66
C ASN A 85 7.08 5.99 0.56
N VAL A 86 7.77 6.00 1.69
CA VAL A 86 7.32 6.69 2.90
C VAL A 86 8.26 7.85 3.17
N HIS A 87 7.71 9.06 3.20
CA HIS A 87 8.43 10.27 3.58
C HIS A 87 7.58 11.05 4.57
N ILE A 88 7.97 10.99 5.85
CA ILE A 88 7.29 11.67 6.94
C ILE A 88 8.20 12.78 7.46
N TYR A 89 7.66 13.99 7.53
CA TYR A 89 8.35 15.13 8.14
C TYR A 89 7.39 15.95 8.98
N GLN A 90 7.94 16.79 9.84
CA GLN A 90 7.17 17.68 10.71
C GLN A 90 7.47 19.13 10.34
N LYS A 91 6.42 19.94 10.23
CA LYS A 91 6.50 21.35 10.00
C LYS A 91 5.40 22.06 10.80
N ASP A 92 5.77 23.07 11.57
CA ASP A 92 4.83 23.84 12.39
C ASP A 92 3.95 22.94 13.28
N TYR A 93 4.59 21.95 13.93
CA TYR A 93 3.97 20.97 14.84
C TYR A 93 3.00 20.01 14.15
N GLN A 94 2.92 20.03 12.81
CA GLN A 94 2.08 19.14 12.02
C GLN A 94 2.95 18.12 11.28
N TRP A 95 2.55 16.83 11.35
CA TRP A 95 3.18 15.78 10.55
C TRP A 95 2.60 15.76 9.14
N TYR A 96 3.48 15.49 8.18
CA TYR A 96 3.15 15.31 6.77
C TYR A 96 3.65 13.95 6.30
N LEU A 97 2.81 13.27 5.54
CA LEU A 97 3.15 12.01 4.87
C LEU A 97 3.07 12.24 3.37
N ASN A 98 4.21 12.09 2.70
CA ASN A 98 4.30 12.29 1.25
C ASN A 98 3.67 13.62 0.82
N ASP A 99 4.03 14.69 1.55
CA ASP A 99 3.62 16.08 1.33
C ASP A 99 2.15 16.40 1.63
N LYS A 100 1.43 15.47 2.26
CA LYS A 100 0.04 15.70 2.70
C LYS A 100 -0.04 15.68 4.22
N LYS A 101 -0.87 16.51 4.80
CA LYS A 101 -1.11 16.48 6.25
C LYS A 101 -1.55 15.10 6.69
N TRP A 102 -0.93 14.60 7.75
CA TRP A 102 -1.19 13.25 8.24
C TRP A 102 -1.41 13.27 9.75
N ASN A 103 -2.52 12.71 10.18
CA ASN A 103 -2.88 12.63 11.60
C ASN A 103 -2.29 11.40 12.31
N GLY A 104 -1.57 10.52 11.59
CA GLY A 104 -1.00 9.31 12.17
C GLY A 104 -1.90 8.09 12.10
N ASN A 105 -3.09 8.23 11.55
CA ASN A 105 -4.02 7.11 11.39
C ASN A 105 -3.52 6.15 10.32
N SER A 106 -3.99 4.90 10.38
CA SER A 106 -3.64 3.87 9.42
C SER A 106 -3.88 4.35 7.99
N THR A 107 -2.84 4.34 7.19
CA THR A 107 -2.86 4.87 5.82
C THR A 107 -2.13 3.91 4.89
N ARG A 108 -2.74 3.63 3.75
CA ARG A 108 -2.11 2.80 2.73
C ARG A 108 -1.07 3.59 1.96
N ILE A 109 0.10 2.97 1.78
CA ILE A 109 1.18 3.53 0.97
C ILE A 109 1.08 2.98 -0.44
N ILE A 110 0.96 3.87 -1.43
CA ILE A 110 0.88 3.49 -2.84
C ILE A 110 2.27 3.63 -3.44
N THR A 111 2.79 2.53 -3.99
CA THR A 111 4.11 2.53 -4.63
C THR A 111 4.02 3.07 -6.05
N PRO A 112 5.12 3.60 -6.63
CA PRO A 112 5.13 4.01 -8.04
C PRO A 112 4.76 2.86 -8.99
N ALA A 113 5.13 1.63 -8.67
CA ALA A 113 4.76 0.46 -9.44
C ALA A 113 3.25 0.22 -9.41
N GLU A 114 2.60 0.38 -8.25
CA GLU A 114 1.14 0.28 -8.13
C GLU A 114 0.43 1.37 -8.91
N GLU A 115 0.91 2.60 -8.86
CA GLU A 115 0.36 3.71 -9.65
C GLU A 115 0.42 3.41 -11.13
N LEU A 116 1.56 2.92 -11.61
CA LEU A 116 1.76 2.57 -13.00
C LEU A 116 0.83 1.44 -13.44
N ILE A 117 0.71 0.38 -12.64
CA ILE A 117 -0.19 -0.74 -12.88
C ILE A 117 -1.64 -0.26 -12.88
N GLY A 118 -2.02 0.60 -11.93
CA GLY A 118 -3.34 1.19 -11.85
C GLY A 118 -3.70 2.01 -13.08
N GLN A 119 -2.77 2.82 -13.57
CA GLN A 119 -2.96 3.59 -14.80
C GLN A 119 -3.11 2.67 -16.01
N THR A 120 -2.26 1.67 -16.15
CA THR A 120 -2.31 0.71 -17.25
C THR A 120 -3.64 -0.06 -17.24
N THR A 121 -4.08 -0.52 -16.07
CA THR A 121 -5.35 -1.22 -15.93
C THR A 121 -6.53 -0.32 -16.31
N LYS A 122 -6.49 0.95 -15.88
CA LYS A 122 -7.52 1.92 -16.20
C LYS A 122 -7.56 2.20 -17.71
N GLU A 123 -6.41 2.36 -18.33
CA GLU A 123 -6.30 2.55 -19.78
C GLU A 123 -6.86 1.34 -20.54
N LEU A 124 -6.54 0.12 -20.08
CA LEU A 124 -7.06 -1.10 -20.68
C LEU A 124 -8.57 -1.21 -20.53
N GLU A 125 -9.12 -0.84 -19.37
CA GLU A 125 -10.57 -0.84 -19.16
C GLU A 125 -11.26 0.17 -20.06
N GLU A 126 -10.71 1.37 -20.21
CA GLU A 126 -11.24 2.38 -21.12
C GLU A 126 -11.20 1.90 -22.57
N ALA A 127 -10.11 1.29 -22.99
CA ALA A 127 -9.99 0.71 -24.32
C ALA A 127 -11.01 -0.42 -24.58
N ARG A 128 -11.23 -1.28 -23.58
CA ARG A 128 -12.25 -2.33 -23.64
C ARG A 128 -13.65 -1.78 -23.75
N GLN A 129 -13.96 -0.72 -23.01
CA GLN A 129 -15.25 -0.05 -23.06
C GLN A 129 -15.51 0.56 -24.43
N ILE A 130 -14.53 1.25 -24.99
CA ILE A 130 -14.60 1.83 -26.34
C ILE A 130 -14.84 0.75 -27.37
N SER A 131 -14.06 -0.33 -27.33
CA SER A 131 -14.21 -1.47 -28.25
C SER A 131 -15.60 -2.13 -28.13
N HIS A 132 -16.11 -2.28 -26.91
CA HIS A 132 -17.46 -2.82 -26.65
C HIS A 132 -18.54 -1.92 -27.24
N MET A 133 -18.43 -0.62 -27.04
CA MET A 133 -19.37 0.36 -27.59
C MET A 133 -19.38 0.34 -29.10
N GLU A 134 -18.23 0.25 -29.74
CA GLU A 134 -18.12 0.12 -31.19
C GLU A 134 -18.81 -1.15 -31.71
N LYS A 135 -18.63 -2.28 -31.03
CA LYS A 135 -19.28 -3.55 -31.39
C LYS A 135 -20.80 -3.46 -31.25
N VAL A 136 -21.30 -2.84 -30.18
CA VAL A 136 -22.73 -2.65 -29.96
C VAL A 136 -23.33 -1.77 -31.05
N GLN A 137 -22.67 -0.68 -31.39
CA GLN A 137 -23.11 0.24 -32.42
C GLN A 137 -23.13 -0.45 -33.80
N SER A 138 -22.10 -1.20 -34.13
CA SER A 138 -22.02 -1.97 -35.39
C SER A 138 -23.13 -3.00 -35.49
N ALA A 139 -23.46 -3.70 -34.41
CA ALA A 139 -24.57 -4.66 -34.35
C ALA A 139 -25.93 -3.96 -34.55
N TYR A 140 -26.10 -2.80 -33.93
CA TYR A 140 -27.29 -1.97 -34.06
C TYR A 140 -27.49 -1.51 -35.51
N GLU A 141 -26.46 -1.05 -36.17
CA GLU A 141 -26.47 -0.63 -37.56
C GLU A 141 -26.84 -1.78 -38.51
N LYS A 142 -26.34 -3.00 -38.27
CA LYS A 142 -26.69 -4.19 -39.02
C LYS A 142 -28.15 -4.55 -38.87
N LEU A 143 -28.70 -4.49 -37.67
CA LEU A 143 -30.12 -4.73 -37.41
C LEU A 143 -30.99 -3.68 -38.10
N ARG A 144 -30.56 -2.43 -38.06
CA ARG A 144 -31.26 -1.33 -38.70
C ARG A 144 -31.35 -1.49 -40.23
N SER A 145 -30.26 -1.95 -40.86
CA SER A 145 -30.23 -2.19 -42.30
C SER A 145 -31.06 -3.40 -42.73
N LYS A 146 -31.33 -4.37 -41.83
CA LYS A 146 -32.13 -5.56 -42.11
C LYS A 146 -33.62 -5.33 -41.91
N SER A 147 -34.03 -4.24 -41.29
CA SER A 147 -35.43 -3.97 -40.97
C SER A 147 -36.19 -3.15 -42.02
N ILE A 148 -35.65 -3.06 -43.21
CA ILE A 148 -36.29 -2.37 -44.33
C ILE A 148 -37.15 -3.33 -45.12
#